data_3e7aeb2fbd1bd9fdd7ec887bbbcb2034
#
_entry.id   3e7aeb2fbd1bd9fdd7ec887bbbcb2034
#
_cell.length_a   1.000
_cell.length_b   1.000
_cell.length_c   1.000
_cell.angle_alpha   90.00
_cell.angle_beta   90.00
_cell.angle_gamma   90.00
#
_symmetry.space_group_name_H-M   'P 1'
#
loop_
_entity.id
_entity.type
_entity.pdbx_description
1 polymer ?
#
loop_
_entity_poly.entity_id
_entity_poly.type
_entity_poly.pdbx_seq_one_letter_code
_entity_poly.pdbx_strand_id
1 'polypeptide(L)'
;LKAPERWTRQQAKFELNNRKGIEVQKIAENWVSQINKDDPNYDRNLFEALALCAIAEAPSQKLIKQVINLKNHKARAFATRILGRWQDRLPNVNKLLAQAANDPHPLVRLEAILACGQIPQAKVIQFAAQAVTRHSKDKWIDYAFTQAVRHQESNWMDGIIDGTLDFKDDTSSMLAVLEKGGSKKILSQLLNLAKSNSI
;
A
#
# COMPACT_ATOMS: atom_id res chain seq x y z
N LEU A 1 -21.47 11.97 9.82
CA LEU A 1 -20.02 11.74 10.02
C LEU A 1 -19.29 12.98 10.58
N LYS A 2 -19.90 14.19 10.54
CA LYS A 2 -19.29 15.43 11.07
C LYS A 2 -19.30 15.55 12.62
N ALA A 3 -20.05 14.68 13.32
CA ALA A 3 -20.16 14.76 14.78
C ALA A 3 -18.77 14.75 15.45
N PRO A 4 -18.57 15.55 16.51
CA PRO A 4 -17.30 15.58 17.24
C PRO A 4 -17.03 14.26 17.97
N GLU A 5 -18.05 13.59 18.45
CA GLU A 5 -17.96 12.35 19.20
C GLU A 5 -17.68 11.17 18.29
N ARG A 6 -16.65 10.39 18.64
CA ARG A 6 -16.27 9.18 17.88
C ARG A 6 -17.41 8.15 17.82
N TRP A 7 -18.13 7.98 18.93
CA TRP A 7 -19.22 7.00 19.01
C TRP A 7 -20.33 7.33 18.01
N THR A 8 -20.77 8.59 17.93
CA THR A 8 -21.80 9.05 16.98
C THR A 8 -21.39 8.81 15.53
N ARG A 9 -20.11 9.09 15.18
CA ARG A 9 -19.60 8.78 13.83
C ARG A 9 -19.59 7.30 13.54
N GLN A 10 -19.28 6.47 14.54
CA GLN A 10 -19.27 5.00 14.37
C GLN A 10 -20.69 4.47 14.14
N GLN A 11 -21.67 4.92 14.91
CA GLN A 11 -23.09 4.55 14.72
C GLN A 11 -23.60 4.97 13.34
N ALA A 12 -23.30 6.18 12.90
CA ALA A 12 -23.65 6.64 11.56
C ALA A 12 -23.06 5.74 10.45
N LYS A 13 -21.84 5.21 10.63
CA LYS A 13 -21.25 4.26 9.68
C LYS A 13 -21.96 2.92 9.69
N PHE A 14 -22.36 2.41 10.84
CA PHE A 14 -23.14 1.17 10.92
C PHE A 14 -24.49 1.28 10.24
N GLU A 15 -25.22 2.39 10.47
CA GLU A 15 -26.50 2.64 9.79
C GLU A 15 -26.33 2.71 8.25
N LEU A 16 -25.29 3.39 7.78
CA LEU A 16 -25.02 3.51 6.35
C LEU A 16 -24.55 2.19 5.73
N ASN A 17 -23.93 1.30 6.51
CA ASN A 17 -23.47 -0.01 6.02
C ASN A 17 -24.62 -0.96 5.64
N ASN A 18 -25.84 -0.71 6.09
CA ASN A 18 -27.03 -1.46 5.70
C ASN A 18 -27.47 -1.17 4.24
N ARG A 19 -26.81 -0.22 3.55
CA ARG A 19 -27.08 0.14 2.16
C ARG A 19 -26.16 -0.61 1.20
N LYS A 20 -26.54 -0.63 -0.08
CA LYS A 20 -25.67 -1.21 -1.13
C LYS A 20 -24.35 -0.45 -1.21
N GLY A 21 -23.23 -1.16 -1.34
CA GLY A 21 -21.89 -0.55 -1.34
C GLY A 21 -21.73 0.59 -2.37
N ILE A 22 -22.28 0.42 -3.59
CA ILE A 22 -22.24 1.48 -4.62
C ILE A 22 -22.98 2.75 -4.22
N GLU A 23 -24.05 2.64 -3.44
CA GLU A 23 -24.79 3.79 -2.91
C GLU A 23 -23.96 4.49 -1.82
N VAL A 24 -23.34 3.71 -0.94
CA VAL A 24 -22.45 4.22 0.11
C VAL A 24 -21.26 4.95 -0.49
N GLN A 25 -20.63 4.40 -1.54
CA GLN A 25 -19.55 5.07 -2.27
C GLN A 25 -19.99 6.42 -2.81
N LYS A 26 -21.12 6.46 -3.54
CA LYS A 26 -21.65 7.71 -4.12
C LYS A 26 -21.98 8.75 -3.06
N ILE A 27 -22.62 8.33 -1.96
CA ILE A 27 -22.94 9.21 -0.83
C ILE A 27 -21.66 9.78 -0.19
N ALA A 28 -20.66 8.96 0.05
CA ALA A 28 -19.39 9.38 0.64
C ALA A 28 -18.62 10.36 -0.25
N GLU A 29 -18.51 10.05 -1.56
CA GLU A 29 -17.85 10.91 -2.53
C GLU A 29 -18.57 12.24 -2.76
N ASN A 30 -19.90 12.23 -2.83
CA ASN A 30 -20.70 13.44 -2.93
C ASN A 30 -20.57 14.31 -1.67
N TRP A 31 -20.67 13.70 -0.49
CA TRP A 31 -20.49 14.42 0.77
C TRP A 31 -19.13 15.13 0.83
N VAL A 32 -18.06 14.42 0.51
CA VAL A 32 -16.70 14.99 0.51
C VAL A 32 -16.56 16.14 -0.50
N SER A 33 -17.20 16.04 -1.66
CA SER A 33 -17.13 17.11 -2.68
C SER A 33 -17.77 18.43 -2.24
N GLN A 34 -18.64 18.39 -1.24
CA GLN A 34 -19.34 19.55 -0.67
C GLN A 34 -18.63 20.13 0.57
N ILE A 35 -17.57 19.50 1.07
CA ILE A 35 -16.84 20.00 2.24
C ILE A 35 -15.88 21.10 1.81
N ASN A 36 -15.94 22.24 2.53
CA ASN A 36 -14.95 23.30 2.33
C ASN A 36 -13.56 22.79 2.71
N LYS A 37 -12.58 23.00 1.83
CA LYS A 37 -11.18 22.60 2.06
C LYS A 37 -10.52 23.35 3.23
N ASP A 38 -11.05 24.53 3.57
CA ASP A 38 -10.59 25.33 4.70
C ASP A 38 -11.24 24.93 6.03
N ASP A 39 -12.17 23.94 6.04
CA ASP A 39 -12.77 23.40 7.26
C ASP A 39 -11.65 22.78 8.13
N PRO A 40 -11.48 23.18 9.40
CA PRO A 40 -10.49 22.59 10.31
C PRO A 40 -10.59 21.07 10.45
N ASN A 41 -11.75 20.49 10.14
CA ASN A 41 -12.01 19.07 10.18
C ASN A 41 -11.96 18.39 8.81
N TYR A 42 -11.48 19.09 7.78
CA TYR A 42 -11.45 18.57 6.41
C TYR A 42 -10.74 17.21 6.31
N ASP A 43 -9.52 17.10 6.84
CA ASP A 43 -8.75 15.85 6.86
C ASP A 43 -9.47 14.72 7.59
N ARG A 44 -10.10 15.04 8.75
CA ARG A 44 -10.89 14.08 9.50
C ARG A 44 -12.11 13.62 8.70
N ASN A 45 -12.80 14.53 8.04
CA ASN A 45 -14.00 14.21 7.27
C ASN A 45 -13.65 13.33 6.05
N LEU A 46 -12.54 13.57 5.37
CA LEU A 46 -12.01 12.69 4.32
C LEU A 46 -11.71 11.28 4.84
N PHE A 47 -11.03 11.20 5.99
CA PHE A 47 -10.74 9.92 6.64
C PHE A 47 -12.03 9.17 7.00
N GLU A 48 -13.03 9.83 7.57
CA GLU A 48 -14.30 9.22 7.94
C GLU A 48 -15.11 8.74 6.72
N ALA A 49 -15.02 9.45 5.59
CA ALA A 49 -15.63 9.02 4.33
C ALA A 49 -14.97 7.73 3.79
N LEU A 50 -13.63 7.68 3.81
CA LEU A 50 -12.91 6.46 3.42
C LEU A 50 -13.19 5.31 4.39
N ALA A 51 -13.27 5.58 5.70
CA ALA A 51 -13.58 4.58 6.72
C ALA A 51 -15.00 4.03 6.55
N LEU A 52 -15.98 4.86 6.17
CA LEU A 52 -17.32 4.41 5.81
C LEU A 52 -17.28 3.46 4.61
N CYS A 53 -16.59 3.85 3.53
CA CYS A 53 -16.42 2.99 2.36
C CYS A 53 -15.72 1.66 2.71
N ALA A 54 -14.75 1.69 3.62
CA ALA A 54 -14.03 0.50 4.06
C ALA A 54 -14.91 -0.47 4.86
N ILE A 55 -15.84 0.02 5.66
CA ILE A 55 -16.82 -0.80 6.40
C ILE A 55 -17.83 -1.42 5.43
N ALA A 56 -18.31 -0.63 4.47
CA ALA A 56 -19.31 -1.06 3.49
C ALA A 56 -18.75 -1.87 2.31
N GLU A 57 -17.46 -2.20 2.30
CA GLU A 57 -16.77 -2.84 1.16
C GLU A 57 -17.03 -2.14 -0.19
N ALA A 58 -17.05 -0.82 -0.17
CA ALA A 58 -17.36 0.07 -1.29
C ALA A 58 -16.09 0.76 -1.83
N PRO A 59 -15.33 0.13 -2.74
CA PRO A 59 -14.05 0.67 -3.21
C PRO A 59 -14.18 2.06 -3.85
N SER A 60 -13.45 3.05 -3.32
CA SER A 60 -13.37 4.40 -3.88
C SER A 60 -11.92 4.82 -4.09
N GLN A 61 -11.47 4.75 -5.34
CA GLN A 61 -10.15 5.25 -5.71
C GLN A 61 -10.02 6.76 -5.47
N LYS A 62 -11.11 7.51 -5.66
CA LYS A 62 -11.14 8.96 -5.44
C LYS A 62 -10.79 9.29 -3.99
N LEU A 63 -11.45 8.64 -3.03
CA LEU A 63 -11.20 8.85 -1.60
C LEU A 63 -9.81 8.37 -1.19
N ILE A 64 -9.34 7.21 -1.67
CA ILE A 64 -7.97 6.75 -1.42
C ILE A 64 -6.96 7.80 -1.89
N LYS A 65 -7.07 8.31 -3.13
CA LYS A 65 -6.16 9.35 -3.66
C LYS A 65 -6.16 10.64 -2.83
N GLN A 66 -7.29 11.00 -2.24
CA GLN A 66 -7.37 12.18 -1.38
C GLN A 66 -6.72 11.89 -0.01
N VAL A 67 -7.06 10.78 0.65
CA VAL A 67 -6.60 10.48 2.01
C VAL A 67 -5.11 10.13 2.06
N ILE A 68 -4.56 9.47 1.02
CA ILE A 68 -3.12 9.14 0.95
C ILE A 68 -2.22 10.39 0.82
N ASN A 69 -2.79 11.55 0.50
CA ASN A 69 -2.08 12.83 0.38
C ASN A 69 -2.29 13.77 1.59
N LEU A 70 -3.00 13.33 2.64
CA LEU A 70 -3.21 14.15 3.83
C LEU A 70 -1.93 14.32 4.64
N LYS A 71 -1.86 15.42 5.41
CA LYS A 71 -0.73 15.67 6.33
C LYS A 71 -0.62 14.60 7.42
N ASN A 72 -1.76 14.09 7.88
CA ASN A 72 -1.81 13.10 8.97
C ASN A 72 -1.33 11.72 8.48
N HIS A 73 -0.18 11.26 8.95
CA HIS A 73 0.40 9.96 8.61
C HIS A 73 -0.48 8.77 8.96
N LYS A 74 -1.31 8.85 10.02
CA LYS A 74 -2.24 7.76 10.38
C LYS A 74 -3.34 7.59 9.34
N ALA A 75 -3.82 8.72 8.78
CA ALA A 75 -4.79 8.67 7.69
C ALA A 75 -4.16 8.11 6.41
N ARG A 76 -2.93 8.51 6.07
CA ARG A 76 -2.21 7.95 4.92
C ARG A 76 -1.95 6.45 5.07
N ALA A 77 -1.53 6.00 6.25
CA ALA A 77 -1.33 4.58 6.56
C ALA A 77 -2.63 3.77 6.42
N PHE A 78 -3.73 4.30 6.93
CA PHE A 78 -5.05 3.68 6.75
C PHE A 78 -5.43 3.58 5.26
N ALA A 79 -5.26 4.65 4.48
CA ALA A 79 -5.52 4.61 3.04
C ALA A 79 -4.65 3.58 2.31
N THR A 80 -3.39 3.44 2.70
CA THR A 80 -2.46 2.44 2.15
C THR A 80 -2.90 1.02 2.47
N ARG A 81 -3.34 0.74 3.71
CA ARG A 81 -3.93 -0.54 4.10
C ARG A 81 -5.16 -0.88 3.27
N ILE A 82 -6.07 0.08 3.10
CA ILE A 82 -7.29 -0.10 2.29
C ILE A 82 -6.96 -0.29 0.81
N LEU A 83 -5.94 0.39 0.30
CA LEU A 83 -5.42 0.19 -1.05
C LEU A 83 -4.99 -1.27 -1.28
N GLY A 84 -4.23 -1.86 -0.35
CA GLY A 84 -3.86 -3.28 -0.40
C GLY A 84 -5.07 -4.21 -0.38
N ARG A 85 -6.04 -3.95 0.51
CA ARG A 85 -7.27 -4.74 0.63
C ARG A 85 -8.14 -4.72 -0.64
N TRP A 86 -8.15 -3.62 -1.38
CA TRP A 86 -8.97 -3.44 -2.59
C TRP A 86 -8.17 -3.51 -3.89
N GLN A 87 -6.97 -4.06 -3.85
CA GLN A 87 -6.03 -4.07 -4.96
C GLN A 87 -6.59 -4.67 -6.26
N ASP A 88 -7.46 -5.66 -6.16
CA ASP A 88 -8.14 -6.36 -7.26
C ASP A 88 -9.33 -5.58 -7.85
N ARG A 89 -9.83 -4.57 -7.13
CA ARG A 89 -11.01 -3.77 -7.46
C ARG A 89 -10.70 -2.33 -7.83
N LEU A 90 -9.42 -1.94 -7.81
CA LEU A 90 -8.98 -0.57 -8.05
C LEU A 90 -8.00 -0.49 -9.22
N PRO A 91 -8.13 0.48 -10.12
CA PRO A 91 -7.12 0.73 -11.15
C PRO A 91 -5.89 1.45 -10.56
N ASN A 92 -4.74 1.30 -11.23
CA ASN A 92 -3.49 2.02 -10.92
C ASN A 92 -2.96 1.85 -9.49
N VAL A 93 -3.19 0.69 -8.86
CA VAL A 93 -2.74 0.37 -7.50
C VAL A 93 -1.22 0.55 -7.36
N ASN A 94 -0.44 0.09 -8.34
CA ASN A 94 1.02 0.14 -8.31
C ASN A 94 1.56 1.57 -8.15
N LYS A 95 0.93 2.58 -8.76
CA LYS A 95 1.36 3.98 -8.61
C LYS A 95 1.18 4.49 -7.18
N LEU A 96 0.06 4.15 -6.55
CA LEU A 96 -0.22 4.56 -5.16
C LEU A 96 0.62 3.77 -4.15
N LEU A 97 0.91 2.50 -4.43
CA LEU A 97 1.83 1.70 -3.61
C LEU A 97 3.25 2.23 -3.67
N ALA A 98 3.75 2.58 -4.87
CA ALA A 98 5.07 3.19 -5.03
C ALA A 98 5.19 4.52 -4.26
N GLN A 99 4.13 5.33 -4.25
CA GLN A 99 4.05 6.55 -3.44
C GLN A 99 4.12 6.22 -1.94
N ALA A 100 3.31 5.28 -1.45
CA ALA A 100 3.26 4.89 -0.04
C ALA A 100 4.57 4.24 0.44
N ALA A 101 5.23 3.45 -0.41
CA ALA A 101 6.52 2.84 -0.12
C ALA A 101 7.65 3.87 0.08
N ASN A 102 7.51 5.06 -0.51
CA ASN A 102 8.46 6.17 -0.36
C ASN A 102 7.95 7.27 0.61
N ASP A 103 6.93 6.99 1.41
CA ASP A 103 6.41 7.96 2.39
C ASP A 103 7.47 8.27 3.48
N PRO A 104 7.61 9.52 3.91
CA PRO A 104 8.55 9.87 4.97
C PRO A 104 8.26 9.18 6.30
N HIS A 105 6.99 8.82 6.56
CA HIS A 105 6.60 8.23 7.84
C HIS A 105 6.67 6.68 7.82
N PRO A 106 7.38 6.03 8.77
CA PRO A 106 7.58 4.57 8.79
C PRO A 106 6.28 3.77 8.85
N LEU A 107 5.24 4.26 9.52
CA LEU A 107 3.95 3.57 9.59
C LEU A 107 3.30 3.42 8.21
N VAL A 108 3.43 4.42 7.33
CA VAL A 108 2.88 4.36 5.96
C VAL A 108 3.66 3.37 5.12
N ARG A 109 5.00 3.39 5.23
CA ARG A 109 5.86 2.41 4.55
C ARG A 109 5.60 0.97 5.02
N LEU A 110 5.36 0.78 6.32
CA LEU A 110 4.99 -0.53 6.86
C LEU A 110 3.70 -1.06 6.20
N GLU A 111 2.66 -0.24 6.12
CA GLU A 111 1.41 -0.62 5.46
C GLU A 111 1.60 -0.90 3.95
N ALA A 112 2.49 -0.16 3.29
CA ALA A 112 2.82 -0.42 1.88
C ALA A 112 3.50 -1.78 1.70
N ILE A 113 4.45 -2.15 2.57
CA ILE A 113 5.11 -3.47 2.55
C ILE A 113 4.09 -4.59 2.79
N LEU A 114 3.21 -4.43 3.78
CA LEU A 114 2.16 -5.40 4.07
C LEU A 114 1.21 -5.57 2.87
N ALA A 115 0.84 -4.47 2.21
CA ALA A 115 0.04 -4.51 0.99
C ALA A 115 0.78 -5.23 -0.15
N CYS A 116 2.05 -4.93 -0.37
CA CYS A 116 2.89 -5.61 -1.37
C CYS A 116 2.98 -7.12 -1.12
N GLY A 117 3.04 -7.55 0.14
CA GLY A 117 3.05 -8.96 0.51
C GLY A 117 1.77 -9.73 0.15
N GLN A 118 0.67 -9.04 -0.08
CA GLN A 118 -0.64 -9.64 -0.41
C GLN A 118 -0.97 -9.60 -1.91
N ILE A 119 -0.26 -8.81 -2.71
CA ILE A 119 -0.56 -8.61 -4.14
C ILE A 119 0.27 -9.59 -4.98
N PRO A 120 -0.35 -10.53 -5.72
CA PRO A 120 0.37 -11.56 -6.47
C PRO A 120 0.92 -11.02 -7.80
N GLN A 121 1.81 -10.02 -7.72
CA GLN A 121 2.47 -9.40 -8.86
C GLN A 121 3.96 -9.22 -8.56
N ALA A 122 4.83 -9.69 -9.45
CA ALA A 122 6.29 -9.59 -9.29
C ALA A 122 6.75 -8.15 -8.97
N LYS A 123 6.23 -7.17 -9.67
CA LYS A 123 6.65 -5.77 -9.58
C LYS A 123 6.47 -5.13 -8.21
N VAL A 124 5.50 -5.57 -7.39
CA VAL A 124 5.23 -4.94 -6.08
C VAL A 124 6.37 -5.16 -5.09
N ILE A 125 7.17 -6.22 -5.26
CA ILE A 125 8.30 -6.49 -4.37
C ILE A 125 9.38 -5.41 -4.48
N GLN A 126 9.52 -4.78 -5.65
CA GLN A 126 10.40 -3.64 -5.85
C GLN A 126 9.98 -2.44 -4.98
N PHE A 127 8.69 -2.17 -4.86
CA PHE A 127 8.19 -1.10 -3.98
C PHE A 127 8.45 -1.42 -2.51
N ALA A 128 8.23 -2.68 -2.09
CA ALA A 128 8.56 -3.12 -0.75
C ALA A 128 10.05 -2.96 -0.44
N ALA A 129 10.94 -3.30 -1.38
CA ALA A 129 12.38 -3.12 -1.25
C ALA A 129 12.78 -1.63 -1.12
N GLN A 130 12.20 -0.76 -1.93
CA GLN A 130 12.43 0.68 -1.86
C GLN A 130 12.04 1.28 -0.49
N ALA A 131 10.98 0.77 0.14
CA ALA A 131 10.57 1.22 1.46
C ALA A 131 11.62 0.94 2.55
N VAL A 132 12.49 -0.07 2.34
CA VAL A 132 13.57 -0.44 3.27
C VAL A 132 14.89 0.25 2.90
N THR A 133 15.27 0.21 1.62
CA THR A 133 16.61 0.64 1.18
C THR A 133 16.80 2.14 1.15
N ARG A 134 15.73 2.90 0.96
CA ARG A 134 15.77 4.37 0.83
C ARG A 134 15.59 5.14 2.14
N HIS A 135 15.43 4.45 3.27
CA HIS A 135 15.15 5.06 4.56
C HIS A 135 16.01 4.47 5.67
N SER A 136 16.00 5.11 6.85
CA SER A 136 16.69 4.61 8.03
C SER A 136 16.15 3.23 8.44
N LYS A 137 17.05 2.39 8.97
CA LYS A 137 16.71 1.04 9.42
C LYS A 137 15.66 1.06 10.53
N ASP A 138 14.63 0.24 10.36
CA ASP A 138 13.56 0.00 11.33
C ASP A 138 13.31 -1.51 11.39
N LYS A 139 13.40 -2.10 12.59
CA LYS A 139 13.29 -3.55 12.80
C LYS A 139 11.94 -4.13 12.39
N TRP A 140 10.86 -3.37 12.54
CA TRP A 140 9.51 -3.83 12.19
C TRP A 140 9.28 -3.80 10.69
N ILE A 141 9.80 -2.76 10.03
CA ILE A 141 9.80 -2.64 8.58
C ILE A 141 10.66 -3.75 7.95
N ASP A 142 11.86 -4.01 8.49
CA ASP A 142 12.73 -5.09 8.01
C ASP A 142 12.08 -6.48 8.19
N TYR A 143 11.42 -6.70 9.33
CA TYR A 143 10.67 -7.94 9.56
C TYR A 143 9.52 -8.10 8.57
N ALA A 144 8.68 -7.07 8.40
CA ALA A 144 7.56 -7.11 7.45
C ALA A 144 8.05 -7.32 6.01
N PHE A 145 9.15 -6.68 5.63
CA PHE A 145 9.78 -6.87 4.33
C PHE A 145 10.25 -8.31 4.13
N THR A 146 10.91 -8.90 5.13
CA THR A 146 11.34 -10.31 5.09
C THR A 146 10.16 -11.24 4.86
N GLN A 147 9.03 -11.01 5.55
CA GLN A 147 7.81 -11.80 5.35
C GLN A 147 7.22 -11.61 3.94
N ALA A 148 7.16 -10.37 3.44
CA ALA A 148 6.65 -10.08 2.10
C ALA A 148 7.49 -10.76 1.01
N VAL A 149 8.82 -10.68 1.10
CA VAL A 149 9.75 -11.33 0.15
C VAL A 149 9.53 -12.84 0.12
N ARG A 150 9.46 -13.49 1.28
CA ARG A 150 9.27 -14.95 1.37
C ARG A 150 7.89 -15.39 0.90
N HIS A 151 6.86 -14.65 1.27
CA HIS A 151 5.48 -14.96 0.86
C HIS A 151 5.28 -14.85 -0.66
N GLN A 152 5.95 -13.90 -1.28
CA GLN A 152 5.86 -13.62 -2.72
C GLN A 152 6.99 -14.26 -3.54
N GLU A 153 7.78 -15.18 -2.95
CA GLU A 153 9.01 -15.72 -3.58
C GLU A 153 8.76 -16.27 -4.99
N SER A 154 7.71 -17.06 -5.21
CA SER A 154 7.38 -17.59 -6.54
C SER A 154 7.12 -16.48 -7.57
N ASN A 155 6.35 -15.45 -7.18
CA ASN A 155 5.95 -14.39 -8.10
C ASN A 155 7.15 -13.53 -8.53
N TRP A 156 7.97 -13.04 -7.58
CA TRP A 156 9.10 -12.18 -7.95
C TRP A 156 10.26 -12.96 -8.56
N MET A 157 10.45 -14.23 -8.18
CA MET A 157 11.48 -15.07 -8.77
C MET A 157 11.17 -15.35 -10.25
N ASP A 158 9.93 -15.76 -10.55
CA ASP A 158 9.49 -15.98 -11.92
C ASP A 158 9.61 -14.68 -12.73
N GLY A 159 9.24 -13.52 -12.13
CA GLY A 159 9.38 -12.22 -12.76
C GLY A 159 10.83 -11.81 -13.07
N ILE A 160 11.83 -12.23 -12.27
CA ILE A 160 13.25 -12.03 -12.60
C ILE A 160 13.66 -12.94 -13.77
N ILE A 161 13.22 -14.20 -13.77
CA ILE A 161 13.58 -15.20 -14.80
C ILE A 161 13.01 -14.81 -16.16
N ASP A 162 11.76 -14.38 -16.22
CA ASP A 162 11.07 -14.02 -17.45
C ASP A 162 11.28 -12.55 -17.88
N GLY A 163 11.99 -11.75 -17.06
CA GLY A 163 12.31 -10.34 -17.33
C GLY A 163 11.15 -9.36 -17.10
N THR A 164 10.03 -9.80 -16.53
CA THR A 164 8.90 -8.91 -16.18
C THR A 164 9.16 -8.07 -14.93
N LEU A 165 10.10 -8.51 -14.08
CA LEU A 165 10.63 -7.75 -12.94
C LEU A 165 12.05 -7.30 -13.24
N ASP A 166 12.20 -6.04 -13.58
CA ASP A 166 13.48 -5.38 -13.80
C ASP A 166 13.69 -4.28 -12.76
N PHE A 167 14.73 -4.42 -11.96
CA PHE A 167 15.13 -3.42 -10.96
C PHE A 167 15.92 -2.25 -11.59
N LYS A 168 16.30 -2.37 -12.86
CA LYS A 168 17.16 -1.40 -13.58
C LYS A 168 18.41 -1.09 -12.76
N ASP A 169 18.68 0.20 -12.53
CA ASP A 169 19.83 0.66 -11.76
C ASP A 169 19.66 0.59 -10.24
N ASP A 170 18.48 0.11 -9.75
CA ASP A 170 18.19 -0.01 -8.30
C ASP A 170 18.75 -1.32 -7.72
N THR A 171 20.09 -1.46 -7.83
CA THR A 171 20.85 -2.63 -7.33
C THR A 171 20.63 -2.86 -5.84
N SER A 172 20.46 -1.79 -5.05
CA SER A 172 20.22 -1.89 -3.60
C SER A 172 18.90 -2.61 -3.28
N SER A 173 17.83 -2.30 -4.01
CA SER A 173 16.54 -2.97 -3.85
C SER A 173 16.62 -4.44 -4.34
N MET A 174 17.32 -4.71 -5.41
CA MET A 174 17.54 -6.08 -5.90
C MET A 174 18.26 -6.93 -4.86
N LEU A 175 19.39 -6.45 -4.35
CA LEU A 175 20.17 -7.16 -3.33
C LEU A 175 19.38 -7.42 -2.06
N ALA A 176 18.59 -6.43 -1.60
CA ALA A 176 17.73 -6.59 -0.42
C ALA A 176 16.70 -7.72 -0.60
N VAL A 177 16.07 -7.83 -1.77
CA VAL A 177 15.12 -8.92 -2.07
C VAL A 177 15.83 -10.27 -2.07
N LEU A 178 16.98 -10.37 -2.76
CA LEU A 178 17.74 -11.62 -2.87
C LEU A 178 18.29 -12.09 -1.51
N GLU A 179 18.75 -11.16 -0.66
CA GLU A 179 19.21 -11.46 0.70
C GLU A 179 18.09 -12.07 1.58
N LYS A 180 16.86 -11.53 1.50
CA LYS A 180 15.75 -11.98 2.33
C LYS A 180 15.05 -13.23 1.80
N GLY A 181 15.16 -13.53 0.51
CA GLY A 181 14.56 -14.71 -0.10
C GLY A 181 15.14 -16.03 0.44
N GLY A 182 16.47 -16.16 0.48
CA GLY A 182 17.16 -17.24 1.23
C GLY A 182 17.04 -18.66 0.66
N SER A 183 16.43 -18.88 -0.53
CA SER A 183 16.33 -20.22 -1.11
C SER A 183 17.58 -20.61 -1.92
N LYS A 184 17.83 -21.96 -2.08
CA LYS A 184 18.90 -22.45 -2.96
C LYS A 184 18.76 -21.98 -4.40
N LYS A 185 17.53 -21.79 -4.87
CA LYS A 185 17.22 -21.32 -6.23
C LYS A 185 17.73 -19.88 -6.42
N ILE A 186 17.60 -19.05 -5.40
CA ILE A 186 18.12 -17.66 -5.38
C ILE A 186 19.64 -17.64 -5.46
N LEU A 187 20.31 -18.51 -4.71
CA LEU A 187 21.78 -18.61 -4.75
C LEU A 187 22.27 -18.95 -6.15
N SER A 188 21.61 -19.87 -6.85
CA SER A 188 21.93 -20.23 -8.23
C SER A 188 21.75 -19.04 -9.20
N GLN A 189 20.71 -18.25 -9.02
CA GLN A 189 20.46 -17.04 -9.81
C GLN A 189 21.50 -15.95 -9.55
N LEU A 190 21.88 -15.73 -8.29
CA LEU A 190 22.97 -14.81 -7.92
C LEU A 190 24.30 -15.20 -8.56
N LEU A 191 24.62 -16.49 -8.55
CA LEU A 191 25.82 -17.00 -9.19
C LEU A 191 25.80 -16.80 -10.71
N ASN A 192 24.66 -16.97 -11.35
CA ASN A 192 24.50 -16.73 -12.78
C ASN A 192 24.64 -15.24 -13.12
N LEU A 193 24.03 -14.35 -12.34
CA LEU A 193 24.16 -12.90 -12.50
C LEU A 193 25.60 -12.42 -12.28
N ALA A 194 26.28 -12.96 -11.26
CA ALA A 194 27.68 -12.63 -11.00
C ALA A 194 28.62 -13.09 -12.17
N LYS A 195 28.34 -14.22 -12.79
CA LYS A 195 29.08 -14.71 -13.94
C LYS A 195 28.80 -13.90 -15.20
N SER A 196 27.55 -13.43 -15.42
CA SER A 196 27.20 -12.64 -16.61
C SER A 196 27.75 -11.22 -16.56
N ASN A 197 27.99 -10.66 -15.36
CA ASN A 197 28.59 -9.32 -15.17
C ASN A 197 30.13 -9.36 -15.09
N SER A 198 30.75 -10.51 -15.30
CA SER A 198 32.22 -10.71 -15.24
C SER A 198 32.86 -10.82 -16.64
N ILE A 199 32.16 -10.34 -17.69
CA ILE A 199 32.68 -10.28 -19.06
C ILE A 199 32.83 -8.84 -19.51
#